data_456e01c3d301b546850a89f219f12ce4
#
_entry.id   456e01c3d301b546850a89f219f12ce4
#
_cell.length_a   1.000
_cell.length_b   1.000
_cell.length_c   1.000
_cell.angle_alpha   90.00
_cell.angle_beta   90.00
_cell.angle_gamma   90.00
#
_symmetry.space_group_name_H-M   'P 1'
#
loop_
_entity.id
_entity.type
_entity.pdbx_description
1 polymer ?
#
loop_
_entity_poly.entity_id
_entity_poly.type
_entity_poly.pdbx_seq_one_letter_code
_entity_poly.pdbx_strand_id
1 'polypeptide(L)'
;MSSRALGPILDSCPQALICTSDTATLLDRMPSHPQTAPMPATTTKTRSIYLVGGADEFSIRESAAKLAEKLAPKKAGEFGLEIIDGSASNQDEALKVLSRLREALETVGLFGGGDKLVWLKNTDLLADTPTTRAEAVKEALSDLADRLKAGLADGVVLLISAIGCDRRKTLYKTVEKVGEVQFFEAIEEGKGDSDEQIEAFIQSKLRADSRTMDAEAVQAFRKLVAPDLREIANELEKLLIYVGKRAAVTKDDVHAICSASRQAVIWELTDALGGRHAPRAIRALESLLDAGDQPIGILMMLAAQFRLMLLARDLMQRKLISVRDGRDGSFEFVKAFGRLPEQATAHFPRTKEGALPNAWRLYHCALAAKNFSSSELIRAMELLLEANRQLVSTQLDDRLVLEETITKIALK
;
A
#
# COMPACT_ATOMS: atom_id res chain seq x y z
N MET A 1 -29.84 -10.19 63.65
CA MET A 1 -29.09 -11.11 64.51
C MET A 1 -27.68 -11.22 63.99
N SER A 2 -26.82 -10.65 64.75
CA SER A 2 -25.44 -10.94 65.11
C SER A 2 -24.42 -10.88 63.97
N SER A 3 -23.64 -9.85 63.81
CA SER A 3 -22.65 -9.21 64.74
C SER A 3 -21.38 -10.04 64.99
N ARG A 4 -20.25 -9.49 64.55
CA ARG A 4 -18.92 -9.34 65.15
C ARG A 4 -17.85 -9.45 64.06
N ALA A 5 -17.09 -8.45 63.70
CA ALA A 5 -16.29 -7.46 64.41
C ALA A 5 -14.90 -7.98 64.88
N LEU A 6 -13.89 -7.10 64.60
CA LEU A 6 -12.57 -6.95 65.20
C LEU A 6 -11.46 -7.81 64.61
N GLY A 7 -10.31 -7.32 64.20
CA GLY A 7 -9.59 -6.07 64.43
C GLY A 7 -8.08 -6.36 64.54
N PRO A 8 -7.19 -5.40 64.61
CA PRO A 8 -5.89 -5.38 63.96
C PRO A 8 -4.69 -5.63 64.91
N ILE A 9 -3.47 -5.85 64.34
CA ILE A 9 -2.17 -5.67 65.05
C ILE A 9 -1.14 -5.39 63.98
N LEU A 10 -0.61 -4.21 63.76
CA LEU A 10 0.41 -3.39 64.41
C LEU A 10 1.78 -4.05 64.62
N ASP A 11 2.76 -3.31 64.12
CA ASP A 11 4.15 -3.07 64.58
C ASP A 11 5.25 -4.09 64.28
N SER A 12 6.28 -3.66 63.56
CA SER A 12 7.46 -3.04 64.15
C SER A 12 8.59 -2.84 63.11
N CYS A 13 9.02 -1.58 63.09
CA CYS A 13 10.36 -1.19 62.62
C CYS A 13 11.34 -1.33 63.82
N PRO A 14 12.65 -1.53 63.63
CA PRO A 14 13.59 -0.49 64.08
C PRO A 14 14.76 -0.28 63.14
N GLN A 15 15.06 1.00 62.79
CA GLN A 15 16.13 1.85 63.32
C GLN A 15 17.57 1.38 63.11
N ALA A 16 18.23 2.07 62.18
CA ALA A 16 19.36 2.99 62.35
C ALA A 16 20.60 2.50 63.12
N LEU A 17 21.72 2.54 62.43
CA LEU A 17 23.01 2.82 63.08
C LEU A 17 23.91 3.63 62.14
N ILE A 18 24.19 4.82 62.65
CA ILE A 18 25.19 5.81 62.21
C ILE A 18 26.55 5.35 62.76
N CYS A 19 27.62 5.44 62.02
CA CYS A 19 28.98 5.69 62.52
C CYS A 19 29.85 6.28 61.40
N THR A 20 30.15 7.43 61.55
CA THR A 20 31.20 8.44 61.58
C THR A 20 32.63 8.03 61.24
N SER A 21 33.20 8.90 60.40
CA SER A 21 34.47 9.59 60.43
C SER A 21 35.81 8.85 60.14
N ASP A 22 36.52 9.55 59.24
CA ASP A 22 37.95 9.77 59.18
C ASP A 22 38.87 8.67 58.63
N THR A 23 39.42 8.93 57.47
CA THR A 23 40.83 9.37 57.40
C THR A 23 41.22 9.79 55.97
N ALA A 24 41.80 10.97 55.93
CA ALA A 24 42.47 11.57 54.80
C ALA A 24 43.76 10.82 54.42
N THR A 25 44.27 11.13 53.24
CA THR A 25 45.60 10.89 52.71
C THR A 25 45.81 9.58 51.95
N LEU A 26 45.75 9.72 50.65
CA LEU A 26 46.78 9.24 49.68
C LEU A 26 46.42 9.81 48.28
N LEU A 27 46.77 11.07 48.04
CA LEU A 27 47.11 11.63 46.76
C LEU A 27 48.44 11.02 46.34
N ASP A 28 48.54 10.25 45.31
CA ASP A 28 49.48 10.36 44.22
C ASP A 28 49.45 9.11 43.34
N ARG A 29 49.43 9.37 42.03
CA ARG A 29 49.61 8.44 40.93
C ARG A 29 48.35 7.84 40.30
N MET A 30 47.67 8.70 39.55
CA MET A 30 46.94 8.24 38.34
C MET A 30 47.73 8.70 37.10
N PRO A 31 47.97 7.81 36.11
CA PRO A 31 48.61 8.20 34.85
C PRO A 31 47.59 9.02 34.05
N SER A 32 48.08 10.11 33.46
CA SER A 32 47.40 10.99 32.53
C SER A 32 46.67 10.19 31.43
N HIS A 33 45.37 10.33 31.37
CA HIS A 33 44.60 9.90 30.22
C HIS A 33 45.18 10.55 28.94
N PRO A 34 45.39 9.75 27.85
CA PRO A 34 45.70 10.34 26.58
C PRO A 34 44.46 11.18 26.14
N GLN A 35 44.69 12.45 25.84
CA GLN A 35 43.75 13.35 25.21
C GLN A 35 43.28 12.65 23.91
N THR A 36 42.04 12.19 23.91
CA THR A 36 41.34 11.80 22.69
C THR A 36 41.32 13.02 21.78
N ALA A 37 42.12 13.00 20.74
CA ALA A 37 42.02 13.92 19.65
C ALA A 37 40.59 13.93 19.13
N PRO A 38 39.99 15.08 18.77
CA PRO A 38 38.67 15.12 18.19
C PRO A 38 38.71 14.26 16.92
N MET A 39 37.92 13.21 16.88
CA MET A 39 37.65 12.45 15.67
C MET A 39 37.30 13.46 14.56
N PRO A 40 37.91 13.36 13.38
CA PRO A 40 37.50 14.23 12.27
C PRO A 40 36.00 13.99 12.06
N ALA A 41 35.21 15.06 12.07
CA ALA A 41 33.83 15.03 11.69
C ALA A 41 33.77 14.31 10.33
N THR A 42 33.15 13.14 10.29
CA THR A 42 32.86 12.42 9.06
C THR A 42 31.91 13.34 8.30
N THR A 43 32.45 14.12 7.39
CA THR A 43 31.69 14.87 6.39
C THR A 43 30.94 13.80 5.63
N THR A 44 29.68 13.62 5.94
CA THR A 44 28.76 12.80 5.17
C THR A 44 28.70 13.46 3.79
N LYS A 45 29.47 12.93 2.83
CA LYS A 45 29.47 13.40 1.46
C LYS A 45 28.04 13.26 0.98
N THR A 46 27.30 14.37 0.93
CA THR A 46 25.91 14.40 0.45
C THR A 46 25.95 13.79 -0.95
N ARG A 47 25.23 12.69 -1.13
CA ARG A 47 25.15 12.05 -2.45
C ARG A 47 24.50 13.06 -3.42
N SER A 48 25.01 13.10 -4.64
CA SER A 48 24.50 14.03 -5.66
C SER A 48 23.44 13.41 -6.57
N ILE A 49 23.14 12.10 -6.41
CA ILE A 49 22.20 11.37 -7.25
C ILE A 49 21.20 10.62 -6.37
N TYR A 50 19.91 10.84 -6.62
CA TYR A 50 18.80 10.23 -5.90
C TYR A 50 17.83 9.60 -6.90
N LEU A 51 17.37 8.37 -6.60
CA LEU A 51 16.33 7.67 -7.35
C LEU A 51 15.19 7.29 -6.39
N VAL A 52 14.00 7.74 -6.72
CA VAL A 52 12.75 7.30 -6.08
C VAL A 52 11.96 6.53 -7.13
N GLY A 53 11.87 5.23 -6.99
CA GLY A 53 11.27 4.39 -8.03
C GLY A 53 10.50 3.20 -7.49
N GLY A 54 9.80 2.50 -8.37
CA GLY A 54 9.06 1.30 -8.03
C GLY A 54 7.73 1.18 -8.77
N ALA A 55 6.80 0.46 -8.18
CA ALA A 55 5.47 0.23 -8.75
C ALA A 55 4.36 1.03 -8.05
N ASP A 56 4.59 1.54 -6.83
CA ASP A 56 3.63 2.39 -6.12
C ASP A 56 3.79 3.87 -6.52
N GLU A 57 2.99 4.28 -7.47
CA GLU A 57 2.99 5.64 -8.01
C GLU A 57 2.74 6.72 -6.94
N PHE A 58 1.85 6.44 -5.99
CA PHE A 58 1.49 7.41 -4.94
C PHE A 58 2.69 7.70 -4.02
N SER A 59 3.30 6.66 -3.45
CA SER A 59 4.47 6.80 -2.58
C SER A 59 5.69 7.38 -3.30
N ILE A 60 5.89 7.03 -4.57
CA ILE A 60 6.95 7.59 -5.41
C ILE A 60 6.76 9.10 -5.55
N ARG A 61 5.56 9.57 -5.92
CA ARG A 61 5.27 10.99 -6.10
C ARG A 61 5.42 11.78 -4.81
N GLU A 62 4.88 11.27 -3.72
CA GLU A 62 4.96 11.93 -2.41
C GLU A 62 6.41 12.00 -1.91
N SER A 63 7.14 10.88 -1.96
CA SER A 63 8.52 10.82 -1.50
C SER A 63 9.44 11.69 -2.36
N ALA A 64 9.27 11.65 -3.69
CA ALA A 64 10.05 12.48 -4.60
C ALA A 64 9.78 13.98 -4.38
N ALA A 65 8.53 14.38 -4.13
CA ALA A 65 8.19 15.79 -3.84
C ALA A 65 8.83 16.27 -2.52
N LYS A 66 8.73 15.48 -1.44
CA LYS A 66 9.40 15.78 -0.15
C LYS A 66 10.92 15.86 -0.30
N LEU A 67 11.48 14.97 -1.09
CA LEU A 67 12.92 14.94 -1.33
C LEU A 67 13.36 16.14 -2.19
N ALA A 68 12.58 16.50 -3.21
CA ALA A 68 12.84 17.70 -4.02
C ALA A 68 12.80 18.97 -3.16
N GLU A 69 11.82 19.12 -2.28
CA GLU A 69 11.74 20.25 -1.36
C GLU A 69 12.96 20.34 -0.42
N LYS A 70 13.42 19.19 0.09
CA LYS A 70 14.60 19.09 0.94
C LYS A 70 15.90 19.39 0.23
N LEU A 71 16.02 18.97 -1.04
CA LEU A 71 17.23 19.13 -1.87
C LEU A 71 17.27 20.44 -2.64
N ALA A 72 16.12 21.12 -2.80
CA ALA A 72 16.06 22.40 -3.51
C ALA A 72 16.95 23.44 -2.83
N PRO A 73 17.83 24.10 -3.58
CA PRO A 73 18.75 25.08 -3.01
C PRO A 73 18.01 26.33 -2.57
N LYS A 74 18.07 26.66 -1.28
CA LYS A 74 17.35 27.78 -0.65
C LYS A 74 17.80 29.17 -1.14
N LYS A 75 18.95 29.27 -1.81
CA LYS A 75 19.59 30.54 -2.21
C LYS A 75 19.66 30.77 -3.73
N ALA A 76 19.24 29.80 -4.54
CA ALA A 76 19.49 29.82 -6.00
C ALA A 76 18.39 30.54 -6.84
N GLY A 77 17.34 31.09 -6.22
CA GLY A 77 16.25 31.76 -6.94
C GLY A 77 15.51 30.80 -7.90
N GLU A 78 14.91 31.32 -8.95
CA GLU A 78 14.15 30.56 -9.95
C GLU A 78 14.97 29.52 -10.75
N PHE A 79 16.30 29.69 -10.81
CA PHE A 79 17.20 28.82 -11.57
C PHE A 79 17.75 27.60 -10.76
N GLY A 80 17.45 27.52 -9.49
CA GLY A 80 17.96 26.45 -8.61
C GLY A 80 17.24 25.11 -8.76
N LEU A 81 16.05 25.07 -9.34
CA LEU A 81 15.26 23.86 -9.57
C LEU A 81 14.85 23.78 -11.04
N GLU A 82 15.36 22.78 -11.74
CA GLU A 82 14.93 22.44 -13.10
C GLU A 82 14.15 21.12 -13.10
N ILE A 83 12.87 21.16 -13.50
CA ILE A 83 12.00 20.00 -13.57
C ILE A 83 11.83 19.58 -15.03
N ILE A 84 12.15 18.33 -15.33
CA ILE A 84 11.99 17.72 -16.64
C ILE A 84 10.96 16.61 -16.52
N ASP A 85 9.85 16.71 -17.28
CA ASP A 85 8.93 15.59 -17.40
C ASP A 85 9.61 14.46 -18.17
N GLY A 86 9.74 13.33 -17.51
CA GLY A 86 10.45 12.15 -18.03
C GLY A 86 9.54 11.15 -18.73
N SER A 87 8.23 11.43 -18.90
CA SER A 87 7.31 10.55 -19.62
C SER A 87 7.60 10.57 -21.12
N ALA A 88 7.58 9.39 -21.76
CA ALA A 88 7.84 9.27 -23.19
C ALA A 88 6.97 8.17 -23.82
N SER A 89 6.07 8.55 -24.72
CA SER A 89 5.16 7.63 -25.40
C SER A 89 5.83 6.92 -26.60
N ASN A 90 6.93 7.45 -27.10
CA ASN A 90 7.66 6.94 -28.26
C ASN A 90 9.17 7.21 -28.17
N GLN A 91 9.94 6.63 -29.12
CA GLN A 91 11.40 6.72 -29.17
C GLN A 91 11.88 8.19 -29.26
N ASP A 92 11.26 9.02 -30.10
CA ASP A 92 11.71 10.38 -30.33
C ASP A 92 11.52 11.27 -29.09
N GLU A 93 10.42 11.06 -28.36
CA GLU A 93 10.18 11.74 -27.09
C GLU A 93 11.20 11.30 -26.04
N ALA A 94 11.50 10.00 -25.95
CA ALA A 94 12.50 9.49 -25.03
C ALA A 94 13.89 10.11 -25.28
N LEU A 95 14.30 10.20 -26.55
CA LEU A 95 15.58 10.83 -26.92
C LEU A 95 15.60 12.32 -26.61
N LYS A 96 14.48 13.04 -26.83
CA LYS A 96 14.36 14.47 -26.45
C LYS A 96 14.48 14.66 -24.94
N VAL A 97 13.82 13.80 -24.13
CA VAL A 97 13.93 13.84 -22.66
C VAL A 97 15.37 13.62 -22.23
N LEU A 98 16.05 12.63 -22.80
CA LEU A 98 17.44 12.31 -22.47
C LEU A 98 18.40 13.44 -22.89
N SER A 99 18.17 14.10 -24.06
CA SER A 99 18.95 15.26 -24.49
C SER A 99 18.77 16.44 -23.52
N ARG A 100 17.52 16.78 -23.16
CA ARG A 100 17.24 17.85 -22.18
C ARG A 100 17.85 17.56 -20.82
N LEU A 101 17.78 16.30 -20.36
CA LEU A 101 18.39 15.90 -19.10
C LEU A 101 19.92 16.10 -19.15
N ARG A 102 20.57 15.70 -20.24
CA ARG A 102 22.00 15.92 -20.43
C ARG A 102 22.36 17.41 -20.41
N GLU A 103 21.64 18.22 -21.16
CA GLU A 103 21.83 19.68 -21.19
C GLU A 103 21.66 20.30 -19.79
N ALA A 104 20.63 19.88 -19.06
CA ALA A 104 20.37 20.35 -17.70
C ALA A 104 21.48 19.99 -16.71
N LEU A 105 22.10 18.80 -16.85
CA LEU A 105 23.22 18.35 -16.01
C LEU A 105 24.55 19.03 -16.39
N GLU A 106 24.70 19.50 -17.65
CA GLU A 106 25.89 20.20 -18.14
C GLU A 106 25.85 21.69 -17.86
N THR A 107 24.66 22.28 -17.83
CA THR A 107 24.47 23.71 -17.59
C THR A 107 24.65 24.02 -16.10
N VAL A 108 25.87 24.06 -15.63
CA VAL A 108 26.21 24.61 -14.32
C VAL A 108 26.24 26.13 -14.45
N GLY A 109 25.35 26.77 -13.71
CA GLY A 109 25.19 28.23 -13.56
C GLY A 109 26.16 29.16 -14.25
N LEU A 110 25.84 29.54 -15.46
CA LEU A 110 26.49 30.69 -16.17
C LEU A 110 26.36 32.00 -15.37
N PHE A 111 25.57 32.04 -14.32
CA PHE A 111 25.22 33.22 -13.53
C PHE A 111 25.59 33.10 -12.04
N GLY A 112 26.77 32.53 -11.71
CA GLY A 112 27.34 32.72 -10.38
C GLY A 112 27.31 31.50 -9.44
N GLY A 113 27.53 30.30 -9.97
CA GLY A 113 28.01 29.15 -9.14
C GLY A 113 27.08 28.73 -8.00
N GLY A 114 25.78 28.70 -8.22
CA GLY A 114 24.82 28.21 -7.22
C GLY A 114 24.52 26.73 -7.36
N ASP A 115 24.15 26.09 -6.25
CA ASP A 115 23.65 24.71 -6.26
C ASP A 115 22.40 24.59 -7.14
N LYS A 116 22.28 23.47 -7.88
CA LYS A 116 21.19 23.21 -8.81
C LYS A 116 20.61 21.82 -8.56
N LEU A 117 19.29 21.73 -8.46
CA LEU A 117 18.55 20.46 -8.45
C LEU A 117 17.92 20.24 -9.83
N VAL A 118 18.30 19.19 -10.52
CA VAL A 118 17.64 18.68 -11.72
C VAL A 118 16.74 17.53 -11.33
N TRP A 119 15.44 17.67 -11.57
CA TRP A 119 14.47 16.65 -11.25
C TRP A 119 13.87 16.04 -12.52
N LEU A 120 14.29 14.82 -12.88
CA LEU A 120 13.63 14.01 -13.89
C LEU A 120 12.38 13.38 -13.28
N LYS A 121 11.22 13.97 -13.56
CA LYS A 121 9.96 13.64 -12.91
C LYS A 121 9.14 12.64 -13.73
N ASN A 122 8.51 11.65 -13.06
CA ASN A 122 7.57 10.68 -13.63
C ASN A 122 8.14 9.89 -14.83
N THR A 123 9.42 9.55 -14.82
CA THR A 123 10.01 8.87 -15.97
C THR A 123 9.62 7.39 -16.04
N ASP A 124 9.35 6.92 -17.25
CA ASP A 124 9.18 5.51 -17.60
C ASP A 124 10.43 4.90 -18.28
N LEU A 125 11.50 5.68 -18.43
CA LEU A 125 12.76 5.26 -19.05
C LEU A 125 13.47 4.13 -18.30
N LEU A 126 13.15 3.91 -17.03
CA LEU A 126 13.63 2.77 -16.24
C LEU A 126 12.69 1.54 -16.32
N ALA A 127 11.53 1.66 -16.93
CA ALA A 127 10.60 0.56 -17.15
C ALA A 127 10.98 -0.27 -18.39
N ASP A 128 10.54 -1.54 -18.44
CA ASP A 128 10.76 -2.40 -19.61
C ASP A 128 9.63 -2.22 -20.62
N THR A 129 9.70 -1.17 -21.43
CA THR A 129 8.71 -0.81 -22.47
C THR A 129 9.26 -1.00 -23.86
N PRO A 130 8.41 -1.08 -24.90
CA PRO A 130 8.88 -1.08 -26.31
C PRO A 130 9.78 0.12 -26.61
N THR A 131 9.45 1.30 -26.10
CA THR A 131 10.24 2.54 -26.26
C THR A 131 11.66 2.37 -25.70
N THR A 132 11.80 1.82 -24.50
CA THR A 132 13.12 1.65 -23.85
C THR A 132 13.91 0.45 -24.40
N ARG A 133 13.28 -0.42 -25.23
CA ARG A 133 13.95 -1.51 -25.96
C ARG A 133 14.53 -1.05 -27.28
N ALA A 134 14.14 0.13 -27.81
CA ALA A 134 14.70 0.68 -29.02
C ALA A 134 16.21 0.96 -28.86
N GLU A 135 17.01 0.59 -29.87
CA GLU A 135 18.48 0.59 -29.78
C GLU A 135 19.02 1.99 -29.46
N ALA A 136 18.57 3.03 -30.18
CA ALA A 136 19.00 4.40 -29.93
C ALA A 136 18.70 4.90 -28.50
N VAL A 137 17.56 4.45 -27.91
CA VAL A 137 17.22 4.79 -26.51
C VAL A 137 18.11 4.04 -25.54
N LYS A 138 18.44 2.77 -25.82
CA LYS A 138 19.38 1.99 -24.99
C LYS A 138 20.77 2.60 -24.99
N GLU A 139 21.28 3.02 -26.15
CA GLU A 139 22.56 3.71 -26.26
C GLU A 139 22.56 5.00 -25.43
N ALA A 140 21.54 5.84 -25.60
CA ALA A 140 21.44 7.10 -24.85
C ALA A 140 21.30 6.88 -23.32
N LEU A 141 20.60 5.81 -22.88
CA LEU A 141 20.54 5.42 -21.47
C LEU A 141 21.86 4.88 -20.94
N SER A 142 22.63 4.17 -21.80
CA SER A 142 23.99 3.71 -21.45
C SER A 142 24.95 4.89 -21.28
N ASP A 143 24.91 5.84 -22.21
CA ASP A 143 25.72 7.07 -22.13
C ASP A 143 25.41 7.88 -20.85
N LEU A 144 24.11 8.00 -20.51
CA LEU A 144 23.70 8.60 -19.25
C LEU A 144 24.26 7.84 -18.05
N ALA A 145 24.18 6.51 -18.06
CA ALA A 145 24.71 5.68 -16.96
C ALA A 145 26.22 5.86 -16.78
N ASP A 146 26.99 5.93 -17.89
CA ASP A 146 28.44 6.12 -17.83
C ASP A 146 28.80 7.52 -17.32
N ARG A 147 28.03 8.53 -17.70
CA ARG A 147 28.17 9.88 -17.17
C ARG A 147 27.89 9.94 -15.66
N LEU A 148 26.83 9.29 -15.19
CA LEU A 148 26.53 9.22 -13.75
C LEU A 148 27.61 8.50 -12.96
N LYS A 149 28.30 7.51 -13.55
CA LYS A 149 29.48 6.86 -12.95
C LYS A 149 30.67 7.82 -12.83
N ALA A 150 30.87 8.68 -13.83
CA ALA A 150 31.94 9.69 -13.80
C ALA A 150 31.68 10.78 -12.75
N GLY A 151 30.44 10.94 -12.30
CA GLY A 151 30.01 11.93 -11.32
C GLY A 151 29.40 13.17 -11.97
N LEU A 152 28.61 13.89 -11.17
CA LEU A 152 28.02 15.18 -11.56
C LEU A 152 28.98 16.33 -11.19
N ALA A 153 28.82 17.47 -11.85
CA ALA A 153 29.54 18.68 -11.51
C ALA A 153 29.24 19.12 -10.05
N ASP A 154 30.17 19.82 -9.44
CA ASP A 154 29.98 20.32 -8.06
C ASP A 154 28.77 21.24 -7.98
N GLY A 155 27.94 21.06 -6.96
CA GLY A 155 26.69 21.78 -6.76
C GLY A 155 25.50 21.28 -7.58
N VAL A 156 25.67 20.27 -8.46
CA VAL A 156 24.56 19.66 -9.21
C VAL A 156 24.05 18.43 -8.50
N VAL A 157 22.74 18.40 -8.23
CA VAL A 157 22.02 17.25 -7.66
C VAL A 157 21.00 16.77 -8.69
N LEU A 158 20.97 15.44 -8.93
CA LEU A 158 19.99 14.78 -9.78
C LEU A 158 19.00 13.99 -8.92
N LEU A 159 17.72 14.30 -9.08
CA LEU A 159 16.62 13.50 -8.54
C LEU A 159 15.86 12.85 -9.70
N ILE A 160 15.72 11.55 -9.65
CA ILE A 160 14.93 10.77 -10.61
C ILE A 160 13.71 10.20 -9.89
N SER A 161 12.49 10.43 -10.39
CA SER A 161 11.30 9.73 -9.95
C SER A 161 10.76 8.87 -11.10
N ALA A 162 10.73 7.53 -10.90
CA ALA A 162 10.47 6.56 -11.95
C ALA A 162 9.34 5.59 -11.57
N ILE A 163 8.36 5.43 -12.46
CA ILE A 163 7.24 4.49 -12.31
C ILE A 163 7.54 3.23 -13.13
N GLY A 164 7.25 2.05 -12.57
CA GLY A 164 7.48 0.76 -13.25
C GLY A 164 8.96 0.39 -13.39
N CYS A 165 9.79 0.78 -12.44
CA CYS A 165 11.24 0.67 -12.48
C CYS A 165 11.72 -0.80 -12.51
N ASP A 166 12.49 -1.21 -13.53
CA ASP A 166 13.15 -2.52 -13.64
C ASP A 166 14.56 -2.47 -13.05
N ARG A 167 14.76 -3.15 -11.92
CA ARG A 167 16.04 -3.27 -11.21
C ARG A 167 17.16 -3.92 -12.02
N ARG A 168 16.84 -4.62 -13.11
CA ARG A 168 17.83 -5.29 -13.98
C ARG A 168 18.53 -4.35 -14.93
N LYS A 169 17.93 -3.17 -15.20
CA LYS A 169 18.47 -2.20 -16.16
C LYS A 169 19.79 -1.58 -15.69
N THR A 170 20.67 -1.30 -16.65
CA THR A 170 22.02 -0.73 -16.41
C THR A 170 21.95 0.60 -15.68
N LEU A 171 21.02 1.48 -16.06
CA LEU A 171 20.84 2.78 -15.41
C LEU A 171 20.46 2.63 -13.94
N TYR A 172 19.51 1.73 -13.60
CA TYR A 172 19.15 1.46 -12.21
C TYR A 172 20.35 1.00 -11.39
N LYS A 173 21.05 -0.04 -11.89
CA LYS A 173 22.25 -0.59 -11.21
C LYS A 173 23.37 0.44 -11.06
N THR A 174 23.46 1.37 -11.97
CA THR A 174 24.43 2.47 -11.88
C THR A 174 24.05 3.41 -10.76
N VAL A 175 22.81 3.90 -10.74
CA VAL A 175 22.33 4.81 -9.69
C VAL A 175 22.40 4.13 -8.31
N GLU A 176 22.07 2.85 -8.19
CA GLU A 176 22.19 2.08 -6.95
C GLU A 176 23.62 2.08 -6.39
N LYS A 177 24.65 2.08 -7.27
CA LYS A 177 26.07 2.09 -6.85
C LYS A 177 26.58 3.48 -6.47
N VAL A 178 26.19 4.51 -7.21
CA VAL A 178 26.76 5.86 -7.06
C VAL A 178 25.83 6.84 -6.32
N GLY A 179 24.55 6.51 -6.16
CA GLY A 179 23.52 7.36 -5.60
C GLY A 179 22.82 6.76 -4.37
N GLU A 180 21.68 7.32 -4.04
CA GLU A 180 20.74 6.83 -3.04
C GLU A 180 19.45 6.40 -3.74
N VAL A 181 18.94 5.21 -3.42
CA VAL A 181 17.74 4.64 -4.03
C VAL A 181 16.68 4.39 -2.96
N GLN A 182 15.49 4.93 -3.17
CA GLN A 182 14.27 4.60 -2.44
C GLN A 182 13.35 3.83 -3.37
N PHE A 183 12.95 2.62 -3.00
CA PHE A 183 12.15 1.75 -3.84
C PHE A 183 10.83 1.41 -3.16
N PHE A 184 9.71 1.66 -3.85
CA PHE A 184 8.35 1.44 -3.38
C PHE A 184 7.69 0.34 -4.22
N GLU A 185 7.50 -0.81 -3.62
CA GLU A 185 6.74 -1.91 -4.23
C GLU A 185 5.25 -1.61 -4.14
N ALA A 186 4.48 -2.03 -5.15
CA ALA A 186 3.04 -1.94 -5.06
C ALA A 186 2.53 -2.86 -3.93
N ILE A 187 1.60 -2.35 -3.13
CA ILE A 187 0.92 -3.18 -2.15
C ILE A 187 -0.03 -4.09 -2.92
N GLU A 188 0.31 -5.36 -3.02
CA GLU A 188 -0.55 -6.37 -3.61
C GLU A 188 -1.48 -6.93 -2.54
N GLU A 189 -2.77 -6.76 -2.75
CA GLU A 189 -3.81 -7.32 -1.90
C GLU A 189 -3.62 -8.83 -1.75
N GLY A 190 -3.57 -9.31 -0.50
CA GLY A 190 -3.41 -10.74 -0.19
C GLY A 190 -1.98 -11.28 -0.18
N LYS A 191 -0.95 -10.47 -0.33
CA LYS A 191 0.39 -10.83 0.12
C LYS A 191 0.50 -10.64 1.64
N GLY A 192 1.16 -11.58 2.32
CA GLY A 192 1.19 -11.67 3.78
C GLY A 192 1.59 -10.40 4.56
N ASP A 193 2.24 -9.44 3.90
CA ASP A 193 2.70 -8.17 4.48
C ASP A 193 1.82 -6.97 4.11
N SER A 194 0.83 -7.12 3.23
CA SER A 194 0.05 -5.99 2.72
C SER A 194 -0.72 -5.26 3.83
N ASP A 195 -1.29 -6.01 4.75
CA ASP A 195 -2.01 -5.45 5.89
C ASP A 195 -1.10 -4.66 6.84
N GLU A 196 0.10 -5.19 7.09
CA GLU A 196 1.11 -4.54 7.93
C GLU A 196 1.67 -3.28 7.25
N GLN A 197 1.85 -3.31 5.94
CA GLN A 197 2.30 -2.15 5.16
C GLN A 197 1.26 -1.02 5.15
N ILE A 198 -0.03 -1.35 4.96
CA ILE A 198 -1.14 -0.39 5.04
C ILE A 198 -1.22 0.22 6.43
N GLU A 199 -1.14 -0.60 7.48
CA GLU A 199 -1.18 -0.11 8.85
C GLU A 199 0.02 0.78 9.17
N ALA A 200 1.23 0.39 8.76
CA ALA A 200 2.43 1.21 8.88
C ALA A 200 2.30 2.55 8.16
N PHE A 201 1.68 2.55 6.96
CA PHE A 201 1.39 3.77 6.21
C PHE A 201 0.42 4.69 6.96
N ILE A 202 -0.73 4.17 7.44
CA ILE A 202 -1.70 4.91 8.25
C ILE A 202 -1.01 5.53 9.45
N GLN A 203 -0.25 4.74 10.21
CA GLN A 203 0.47 5.20 11.39
C GLN A 203 1.53 6.26 11.06
N SER A 204 2.21 6.14 9.92
CA SER A 204 3.20 7.13 9.48
C SER A 204 2.56 8.49 9.20
N LYS A 205 1.39 8.49 8.55
CA LYS A 205 0.62 9.70 8.26
C LYS A 205 0.10 10.38 9.52
N LEU A 206 -0.47 9.60 10.43
CA LEU A 206 -0.96 10.11 11.72
C LEU A 206 0.16 10.74 12.55
N ARG A 207 1.34 10.11 12.60
CA ARG A 207 2.51 10.65 13.32
C ARG A 207 3.01 11.96 12.72
N ALA A 208 3.00 12.09 11.37
CA ALA A 208 3.41 13.32 10.71
C ALA A 208 2.59 14.53 11.17
N ASP A 209 1.30 14.32 11.47
CA ASP A 209 0.38 15.34 11.98
C ASP A 209 0.23 15.33 13.51
N SER A 210 1.09 14.59 14.24
CA SER A 210 1.04 14.43 15.70
C SER A 210 -0.32 13.93 16.19
N ARG A 211 -0.91 12.96 15.47
CA ARG A 211 -2.20 12.34 15.77
C ARG A 211 -2.05 10.87 16.13
N THR A 212 -3.07 10.35 16.80
CA THR A 212 -3.18 8.92 17.14
C THR A 212 -4.57 8.39 16.74
N MET A 213 -4.63 7.12 16.47
CA MET A 213 -5.86 6.38 16.17
C MET A 213 -5.77 5.05 16.93
N ASP A 214 -6.81 4.68 17.68
CA ASP A 214 -6.84 3.41 18.38
C ASP A 214 -7.10 2.22 17.43
N ALA A 215 -6.91 1.00 17.93
CA ALA A 215 -7.04 -0.20 17.10
C ALA A 215 -8.46 -0.39 16.54
N GLU A 216 -9.50 0.02 17.28
CA GLU A 216 -10.89 -0.08 16.80
C GLU A 216 -11.17 0.93 15.68
N ALA A 217 -10.66 2.15 15.80
CA ALA A 217 -10.78 3.18 14.77
C ALA A 217 -10.01 2.78 13.51
N VAL A 218 -8.78 2.24 13.64
CA VAL A 218 -8.00 1.70 12.51
C VAL A 218 -8.77 0.59 11.79
N GLN A 219 -9.35 -0.34 12.54
CA GLN A 219 -10.16 -1.42 11.95
C GLN A 219 -11.42 -0.90 11.25
N ALA A 220 -12.11 0.08 11.83
CA ALA A 220 -13.27 0.72 11.21
C ALA A 220 -12.88 1.43 9.92
N PHE A 221 -11.78 2.18 9.93
CA PHE A 221 -11.24 2.88 8.76
C PHE A 221 -10.89 1.90 7.62
N ARG A 222 -10.17 0.82 7.93
CA ARG A 222 -9.78 -0.20 6.96
C ARG A 222 -10.96 -0.96 6.35
N LYS A 223 -12.10 -1.05 7.03
CA LYS A 223 -13.33 -1.65 6.48
C LYS A 223 -14.05 -0.74 5.50
N LEU A 224 -13.90 0.57 5.64
CA LEU A 224 -14.58 1.55 4.80
C LEU A 224 -13.75 1.96 3.59
N VAL A 225 -12.41 1.98 3.71
CA VAL A 225 -11.50 2.48 2.68
C VAL A 225 -10.85 1.31 1.94
N ALA A 226 -10.78 1.40 0.60
CA ALA A 226 -10.09 0.40 -0.19
C ALA A 226 -8.58 0.36 0.16
N PRO A 227 -7.89 -0.77 -0.05
CA PRO A 227 -6.46 -0.93 0.22
C PRO A 227 -5.58 -0.24 -0.85
N ASP A 228 -5.97 0.96 -1.27
CA ASP A 228 -5.23 1.84 -2.17
C ASP A 228 -4.64 2.99 -1.36
N LEU A 229 -3.32 3.19 -1.42
CA LEU A 229 -2.62 4.18 -0.60
C LEU A 229 -3.05 5.62 -0.88
N ARG A 230 -3.46 5.92 -2.13
CA ARG A 230 -3.97 7.25 -2.50
C ARG A 230 -5.33 7.48 -1.85
N GLU A 231 -6.22 6.50 -1.92
CA GLU A 231 -7.54 6.58 -1.30
C GLU A 231 -7.41 6.68 0.23
N ILE A 232 -6.57 5.83 0.82
CA ILE A 232 -6.25 5.89 2.26
C ILE A 232 -5.73 7.28 2.66
N ALA A 233 -4.80 7.86 1.89
CA ALA A 233 -4.26 9.18 2.19
C ALA A 233 -5.34 10.28 2.12
N ASN A 234 -6.19 10.26 1.09
CA ASN A 234 -7.26 11.22 0.91
C ASN A 234 -8.31 11.12 2.04
N GLU A 235 -8.72 9.89 2.41
CA GLU A 235 -9.67 9.67 3.49
C GLU A 235 -9.08 10.06 4.86
N LEU A 236 -7.79 9.78 5.09
CA LEU A 236 -7.10 10.24 6.29
C LEU A 236 -7.03 11.77 6.35
N GLU A 237 -6.73 12.45 5.24
CA GLU A 237 -6.69 13.91 5.19
C GLU A 237 -8.05 14.51 5.54
N LYS A 238 -9.15 14.01 4.96
CA LYS A 238 -10.52 14.43 5.33
C LYS A 238 -10.80 14.22 6.81
N LEU A 239 -10.43 13.06 7.33
CA LEU A 239 -10.63 12.69 8.72
C LEU A 239 -9.84 13.61 9.66
N LEU A 240 -8.59 13.93 9.34
CA LEU A 240 -7.75 14.84 10.12
C LEU A 240 -8.26 16.28 10.10
N ILE A 241 -8.80 16.75 8.97
CA ILE A 241 -9.46 18.05 8.87
C ILE A 241 -10.71 18.09 9.77
N TYR A 242 -11.53 17.02 9.74
CA TYR A 242 -12.72 16.91 10.57
C TYR A 242 -12.43 16.92 12.06
N VAL A 243 -11.45 16.13 12.49
CA VAL A 243 -11.02 16.04 13.90
C VAL A 243 -10.40 17.36 14.40
N GLY A 244 -9.87 18.17 13.49
CA GLY A 244 -9.31 19.49 13.79
C GLY A 244 -8.13 19.43 14.75
N LYS A 245 -8.21 20.05 15.93
CA LYS A 245 -7.12 20.12 16.91
C LYS A 245 -7.06 18.93 17.89
N ARG A 246 -8.02 18.01 17.87
CA ARG A 246 -8.02 16.83 18.76
C ARG A 246 -6.87 15.89 18.41
N ALA A 247 -6.14 15.41 19.42
CA ALA A 247 -4.99 14.53 19.22
C ALA A 247 -5.40 13.10 18.81
N ALA A 248 -6.54 12.62 19.31
CA ALA A 248 -7.02 11.26 19.05
C ALA A 248 -8.17 11.25 18.05
N VAL A 249 -8.08 10.34 17.09
CA VAL A 249 -9.14 9.98 16.14
C VAL A 249 -9.88 8.78 16.69
N THR A 250 -11.20 8.86 16.77
CA THR A 250 -12.06 7.81 17.31
C THR A 250 -12.79 7.05 16.20
N LYS A 251 -13.33 5.89 16.54
CA LYS A 251 -14.18 5.11 15.65
C LYS A 251 -15.41 5.89 15.17
N ASP A 252 -15.99 6.72 16.06
CA ASP A 252 -17.16 7.54 15.71
C ASP A 252 -16.81 8.62 14.68
N ASP A 253 -15.60 9.21 14.77
CA ASP A 253 -15.10 10.16 13.77
C ASP A 253 -14.97 9.48 12.39
N VAL A 254 -14.45 8.26 12.37
CA VAL A 254 -14.34 7.46 11.16
C VAL A 254 -15.71 7.22 10.51
N HIS A 255 -16.70 6.80 11.32
CA HIS A 255 -18.05 6.57 10.82
C HIS A 255 -18.79 7.86 10.41
N ALA A 256 -18.42 9.00 11.00
CA ALA A 256 -19.05 10.28 10.69
C ALA A 256 -18.57 10.88 9.36
N ILE A 257 -17.31 10.64 8.96
CA ILE A 257 -16.72 11.36 7.82
C ILE A 257 -16.20 10.45 6.70
N CYS A 258 -15.72 9.24 7.01
CA CYS A 258 -15.25 8.32 5.98
C CYS A 258 -16.44 7.64 5.31
N SER A 259 -16.54 7.83 4.00
CA SER A 259 -17.50 7.10 3.19
C SER A 259 -16.94 5.72 2.84
N ALA A 260 -17.82 4.71 2.81
CA ALA A 260 -17.41 3.42 2.29
C ALA A 260 -16.98 3.57 0.83
N SER A 261 -15.78 3.08 0.51
CA SER A 261 -15.33 3.04 -0.88
C SER A 261 -16.23 2.11 -1.69
N ARG A 262 -16.35 2.38 -2.98
CA ARG A 262 -17.07 1.48 -3.90
C ARG A 262 -16.64 0.02 -3.72
N GLN A 263 -15.35 -0.22 -3.59
CA GLN A 263 -14.80 -1.57 -3.41
C GLN A 263 -15.20 -2.18 -2.07
N ALA A 264 -15.24 -1.40 -1.00
CA ALA A 264 -15.71 -1.86 0.31
C ALA A 264 -17.21 -2.24 0.27
N VAL A 265 -18.05 -1.46 -0.42
CA VAL A 265 -19.48 -1.79 -0.58
C VAL A 265 -19.66 -3.06 -1.43
N ILE A 266 -18.85 -3.24 -2.46
CA ILE A 266 -18.84 -4.46 -3.28
C ILE A 266 -18.49 -5.69 -2.42
N TRP A 267 -17.48 -5.58 -1.57
CA TRP A 267 -17.13 -6.67 -0.65
C TRP A 267 -18.24 -6.92 0.37
N GLU A 268 -18.83 -5.86 0.91
CA GLU A 268 -19.97 -6.01 1.81
C GLU A 268 -21.14 -6.75 1.17
N LEU A 269 -21.47 -6.45 -0.09
CA LEU A 269 -22.51 -7.14 -0.85
C LEU A 269 -22.18 -8.64 -1.01
N THR A 270 -20.94 -8.95 -1.42
CA THR A 270 -20.51 -10.35 -1.63
C THR A 270 -20.43 -11.14 -0.32
N ASP A 271 -19.95 -10.52 0.75
CA ASP A 271 -19.87 -11.13 2.08
C ASP A 271 -21.23 -11.35 2.68
N ALA A 272 -22.13 -10.37 2.57
CA ALA A 272 -23.52 -10.49 3.04
C ALA A 272 -24.25 -11.62 2.32
N LEU A 273 -24.10 -11.74 1.01
CA LEU A 273 -24.65 -12.85 0.24
C LEU A 273 -24.00 -14.18 0.61
N GLY A 274 -22.68 -14.23 0.74
CA GLY A 274 -21.94 -15.40 1.19
C GLY A 274 -22.37 -15.87 2.59
N GLY A 275 -22.70 -14.92 3.47
CA GLY A 275 -23.27 -15.16 4.81
C GLY A 275 -24.78 -15.37 4.85
N ARG A 276 -25.49 -15.31 3.71
CA ARG A 276 -26.96 -15.42 3.60
C ARG A 276 -27.73 -14.33 4.36
N HIS A 277 -27.17 -13.12 4.43
CA HIS A 277 -27.78 -11.98 5.12
C HIS A 277 -28.48 -11.05 4.11
N ALA A 278 -29.68 -11.45 3.62
CA ALA A 278 -30.43 -10.69 2.62
C ALA A 278 -30.59 -9.20 2.94
N PRO A 279 -31.01 -8.76 4.16
CA PRO A 279 -31.19 -7.34 4.42
C PRO A 279 -29.88 -6.51 4.32
N ARG A 280 -28.74 -7.13 4.65
CA ARG A 280 -27.43 -6.48 4.54
C ARG A 280 -26.99 -6.41 3.08
N ALA A 281 -27.23 -7.48 2.32
CA ALA A 281 -26.92 -7.53 0.90
C ALA A 281 -27.75 -6.50 0.10
N ILE A 282 -29.04 -6.36 0.42
CA ILE A 282 -29.93 -5.36 -0.23
C ILE A 282 -29.41 -3.94 0.04
N ARG A 283 -29.09 -3.59 1.29
CA ARG A 283 -28.54 -2.25 1.60
C ARG A 283 -27.25 -1.94 0.85
N ALA A 284 -26.36 -2.93 0.74
CA ALA A 284 -25.13 -2.77 -0.03
C ALA A 284 -25.41 -2.60 -1.54
N LEU A 285 -26.38 -3.35 -2.08
CA LEU A 285 -26.85 -3.17 -3.46
C LEU A 285 -27.40 -1.76 -3.70
N GLU A 286 -28.31 -1.29 -2.82
CA GLU A 286 -28.89 0.06 -2.90
C GLU A 286 -27.78 1.12 -2.91
N SER A 287 -26.79 1.00 -2.02
CA SER A 287 -25.66 1.95 -1.98
C SER A 287 -24.86 1.98 -3.29
N LEU A 288 -24.67 0.84 -3.96
CA LEU A 288 -24.00 0.78 -5.26
C LEU A 288 -24.83 1.42 -6.37
N LEU A 289 -26.12 1.12 -6.41
CA LEU A 289 -27.03 1.69 -7.41
C LEU A 289 -27.20 3.20 -7.24
N ASP A 290 -27.32 3.69 -6.00
CA ASP A 290 -27.40 5.12 -5.67
C ASP A 290 -26.10 5.87 -6.00
N ALA A 291 -24.95 5.19 -5.94
CA ALA A 291 -23.65 5.70 -6.39
C ALA A 291 -23.50 5.73 -7.93
N GLY A 292 -24.50 5.21 -8.67
CA GLY A 292 -24.52 5.20 -10.14
C GLY A 292 -23.83 3.97 -10.78
N ASP A 293 -23.61 2.92 -10.01
CA ASP A 293 -23.07 1.67 -10.54
C ASP A 293 -24.06 1.00 -11.50
N GLN A 294 -23.55 0.51 -12.61
CA GLN A 294 -24.37 -0.14 -13.63
C GLN A 294 -24.89 -1.50 -13.15
N PRO A 295 -26.19 -1.77 -13.18
CA PRO A 295 -26.81 -3.02 -12.74
C PRO A 295 -26.18 -4.28 -13.32
N ILE A 296 -25.90 -4.26 -14.64
CA ILE A 296 -25.20 -5.35 -15.34
C ILE A 296 -23.78 -5.56 -14.77
N GLY A 297 -23.07 -4.48 -14.44
CA GLY A 297 -21.73 -4.56 -13.84
C GLY A 297 -21.75 -5.26 -12.49
N ILE A 298 -22.73 -4.90 -11.62
CA ILE A 298 -22.94 -5.55 -10.32
C ILE A 298 -23.28 -7.04 -10.52
N LEU A 299 -24.19 -7.36 -11.44
CA LEU A 299 -24.58 -8.73 -11.76
C LEU A 299 -23.38 -9.58 -12.21
N MET A 300 -22.56 -9.06 -13.12
CA MET A 300 -21.37 -9.77 -13.62
C MET A 300 -20.34 -10.03 -12.51
N MET A 301 -20.19 -9.09 -11.59
CA MET A 301 -19.33 -9.26 -10.42
C MET A 301 -19.87 -10.35 -9.48
N LEU A 302 -21.19 -10.38 -9.20
CA LEU A 302 -21.79 -11.46 -8.42
C LEU A 302 -21.63 -12.82 -9.10
N ALA A 303 -21.86 -12.89 -10.41
CA ALA A 303 -21.66 -14.12 -11.18
C ALA A 303 -20.20 -14.64 -11.10
N ALA A 304 -19.21 -13.74 -11.19
CA ALA A 304 -17.82 -14.10 -11.01
C ALA A 304 -17.54 -14.63 -9.59
N GLN A 305 -18.12 -14.01 -8.56
CA GLN A 305 -17.98 -14.45 -7.17
C GLN A 305 -18.57 -15.84 -6.95
N PHE A 306 -19.83 -16.05 -7.36
CA PHE A 306 -20.51 -17.35 -7.21
C PHE A 306 -19.83 -18.47 -8.01
N ARG A 307 -19.29 -18.15 -9.19
CA ARG A 307 -18.45 -19.08 -9.95
C ARG A 307 -17.22 -19.51 -9.14
N LEU A 308 -16.50 -18.57 -8.52
CA LEU A 308 -15.35 -18.91 -7.68
C LEU A 308 -15.76 -19.73 -6.44
N MET A 309 -16.90 -19.40 -5.83
CA MET A 309 -17.45 -20.21 -4.71
C MET A 309 -17.76 -21.64 -5.14
N LEU A 310 -18.35 -21.84 -6.31
CA LEU A 310 -18.65 -23.17 -6.86
C LEU A 310 -17.36 -23.97 -7.11
N LEU A 311 -16.35 -23.38 -7.72
CA LEU A 311 -15.06 -24.00 -7.95
C LEU A 311 -14.33 -24.32 -6.66
N ALA A 312 -14.35 -23.41 -5.68
CA ALA A 312 -13.79 -23.67 -4.36
C ALA A 312 -14.52 -24.81 -3.63
N ARG A 313 -15.86 -24.88 -3.77
CA ARG A 313 -16.68 -25.96 -3.20
C ARG A 313 -16.29 -27.32 -3.80
N ASP A 314 -16.08 -27.40 -5.11
CA ASP A 314 -15.61 -28.62 -5.80
C ASP A 314 -14.24 -29.06 -5.25
N LEU A 315 -13.28 -28.13 -5.13
CA LEU A 315 -11.97 -28.46 -4.56
C LEU A 315 -12.07 -28.99 -3.11
N MET A 316 -12.96 -28.40 -2.29
CA MET A 316 -13.20 -28.87 -0.92
C MET A 316 -13.82 -30.27 -0.90
N GLN A 317 -14.83 -30.53 -1.76
CA GLN A 317 -15.47 -31.86 -1.86
C GLN A 317 -14.48 -32.95 -2.31
N ARG A 318 -13.60 -32.62 -3.23
CA ARG A 318 -12.50 -33.49 -3.68
C ARG A 318 -11.35 -33.59 -2.68
N LYS A 319 -11.45 -32.92 -1.53
CA LYS A 319 -10.43 -32.89 -0.46
C LYS A 319 -9.06 -32.38 -0.92
N LEU A 320 -9.04 -31.57 -1.96
CA LEU A 320 -7.81 -30.97 -2.49
C LEU A 320 -7.39 -29.73 -1.69
N ILE A 321 -8.34 -29.04 -1.06
CA ILE A 321 -8.11 -27.92 -0.15
C ILE A 321 -8.95 -28.09 1.12
N SER A 322 -8.46 -27.54 2.22
CA SER A 322 -9.21 -27.37 3.46
C SER A 322 -9.33 -25.90 3.78
N VAL A 323 -10.44 -25.50 4.39
CA VAL A 323 -10.71 -24.10 4.73
C VAL A 323 -11.00 -23.99 6.22
N ARG A 324 -10.16 -23.25 6.93
CA ARG A 324 -10.33 -22.90 8.35
C ARG A 324 -10.38 -21.37 8.46
N ASP A 325 -11.13 -20.87 9.42
CA ASP A 325 -11.16 -19.44 9.71
C ASP A 325 -9.85 -18.99 10.38
N GLY A 326 -9.50 -17.72 10.16
CA GLY A 326 -8.37 -17.08 10.79
C GLY A 326 -7.09 -17.04 9.94
N ARG A 327 -6.09 -16.34 10.47
CA ARG A 327 -4.81 -16.06 9.79
C ARG A 327 -4.08 -17.34 9.38
N ASP A 328 -4.01 -18.32 10.27
CA ASP A 328 -3.33 -19.59 9.99
C ASP A 328 -4.06 -20.38 8.90
N GLY A 329 -5.41 -20.36 8.92
CA GLY A 329 -6.23 -21.02 7.90
C GLY A 329 -6.07 -20.42 6.52
N SER A 330 -5.93 -19.10 6.42
CA SER A 330 -5.67 -18.42 5.14
C SER A 330 -4.29 -18.78 4.58
N PHE A 331 -3.27 -18.83 5.42
CA PHE A 331 -1.89 -19.20 5.02
C PHE A 331 -1.82 -20.65 4.52
N GLU A 332 -2.44 -21.58 5.25
CA GLU A 332 -2.53 -23.00 4.84
C GLU A 332 -3.24 -23.14 3.50
N PHE A 333 -4.34 -22.40 3.31
CA PHE A 333 -5.11 -22.41 2.07
C PHE A 333 -4.29 -21.90 0.88
N VAL A 334 -3.67 -20.73 1.00
CA VAL A 334 -2.84 -20.13 -0.07
C VAL A 334 -1.72 -21.08 -0.48
N LYS A 335 -1.05 -21.71 0.49
CA LYS A 335 0.00 -22.69 0.25
C LYS A 335 -0.52 -23.95 -0.44
N ALA A 336 -1.70 -24.44 -0.04
CA ALA A 336 -2.33 -25.61 -0.66
C ALA A 336 -2.78 -25.30 -2.09
N PHE A 337 -3.42 -24.13 -2.32
CA PHE A 337 -3.87 -23.70 -3.63
C PHE A 337 -2.71 -23.55 -4.63
N GLY A 338 -1.57 -22.98 -4.21
CA GLY A 338 -0.38 -22.85 -5.06
C GLY A 338 0.30 -24.17 -5.45
N ARG A 339 -0.10 -25.29 -4.82
CA ARG A 339 0.42 -26.64 -5.11
C ARG A 339 -0.56 -27.53 -5.88
N LEU A 340 -1.72 -26.99 -6.24
CA LEU A 340 -2.71 -27.76 -6.98
C LEU A 340 -2.19 -28.15 -8.37
N PRO A 341 -2.49 -29.39 -8.83
CA PRO A 341 -2.16 -29.78 -10.19
C PRO A 341 -2.97 -28.97 -11.20
N GLU A 342 -2.41 -28.74 -12.37
CA GLU A 342 -3.04 -27.93 -13.43
C GLU A 342 -4.45 -28.42 -13.80
N GLN A 343 -4.66 -29.74 -13.80
CA GLN A 343 -5.96 -30.36 -14.04
C GLN A 343 -7.04 -29.93 -13.04
N ALA A 344 -6.67 -29.70 -11.77
CA ALA A 344 -7.60 -29.24 -10.74
C ALA A 344 -7.98 -27.76 -10.91
N THR A 345 -7.15 -26.98 -11.57
CA THR A 345 -7.34 -25.55 -11.80
C THR A 345 -7.76 -25.19 -13.22
N ALA A 346 -7.99 -26.21 -14.09
CA ALA A 346 -8.31 -26.03 -15.51
C ALA A 346 -9.56 -25.16 -15.77
N HIS A 347 -10.55 -25.23 -14.86
CA HIS A 347 -11.82 -24.49 -15.00
C HIS A 347 -11.82 -23.10 -14.34
N PHE A 348 -10.71 -22.75 -13.68
CA PHE A 348 -10.59 -21.41 -13.07
C PHE A 348 -10.42 -20.34 -14.14
N PRO A 349 -11.04 -19.16 -13.96
CA PRO A 349 -10.77 -18.02 -14.81
C PRO A 349 -9.28 -17.66 -14.69
N ARG A 350 -8.67 -17.24 -15.79
CA ARG A 350 -7.29 -16.79 -15.81
C ARG A 350 -7.24 -15.30 -16.16
N THR A 351 -6.23 -14.59 -15.64
CA THR A 351 -5.95 -13.21 -16.03
C THR A 351 -5.49 -13.15 -17.49
N LYS A 352 -5.39 -11.95 -18.06
CA LYS A 352 -4.86 -11.76 -19.43
C LYS A 352 -3.44 -12.33 -19.59
N GLU A 353 -2.67 -12.34 -18.50
CA GLU A 353 -1.31 -12.90 -18.42
C GLU A 353 -1.30 -14.42 -18.14
N GLY A 354 -2.48 -15.05 -18.05
CA GLY A 354 -2.62 -16.48 -17.83
C GLY A 354 -2.54 -16.92 -16.35
N ALA A 355 -2.45 -15.99 -15.41
CA ALA A 355 -2.37 -16.29 -13.99
C ALA A 355 -3.73 -16.76 -13.43
N LEU A 356 -3.68 -17.61 -12.39
CA LEU A 356 -4.85 -18.00 -11.59
C LEU A 356 -5.39 -16.81 -10.76
N PRO A 357 -6.66 -16.88 -10.31
CA PRO A 357 -7.20 -15.89 -9.40
C PRO A 357 -6.33 -15.76 -8.14
N ASN A 358 -6.34 -14.56 -7.55
CA ASN A 358 -5.66 -14.33 -6.28
C ASN A 358 -6.13 -15.36 -5.24
N ALA A 359 -5.18 -16.08 -4.65
CA ALA A 359 -5.45 -17.17 -3.71
C ALA A 359 -6.16 -16.68 -2.43
N TRP A 360 -5.89 -15.46 -2.00
CA TRP A 360 -6.53 -14.85 -0.84
C TRP A 360 -8.01 -14.54 -1.11
N ARG A 361 -8.33 -13.98 -2.29
CA ARG A 361 -9.72 -13.81 -2.73
C ARG A 361 -10.46 -15.14 -2.81
N LEU A 362 -9.79 -16.17 -3.34
CA LEU A 362 -10.38 -17.52 -3.41
C LEU A 362 -10.61 -18.11 -2.02
N TYR A 363 -9.76 -17.82 -1.04
CA TYR A 363 -9.96 -18.21 0.35
C TYR A 363 -11.26 -17.65 0.93
N HIS A 364 -11.56 -16.37 0.71
CA HIS A 364 -12.83 -15.78 1.14
C HIS A 364 -14.04 -16.38 0.41
N CYS A 365 -13.91 -16.65 -0.89
CA CYS A 365 -14.94 -17.38 -1.63
C CYS A 365 -15.15 -18.79 -1.07
N ALA A 366 -14.10 -19.47 -0.67
CA ALA A 366 -14.17 -20.82 -0.09
C ALA A 366 -14.80 -20.81 1.32
N LEU A 367 -14.54 -19.78 2.13
CA LEU A 367 -15.22 -19.58 3.41
C LEU A 367 -16.73 -19.39 3.20
N ALA A 368 -17.13 -18.49 2.30
CA ALA A 368 -18.52 -18.24 1.96
C ALA A 368 -19.21 -19.49 1.39
N ALA A 369 -18.50 -20.27 0.57
CA ALA A 369 -19.01 -21.52 -0.01
C ALA A 369 -19.38 -22.60 1.00
N LYS A 370 -18.88 -22.52 2.25
CA LYS A 370 -19.30 -23.43 3.33
C LYS A 370 -20.80 -23.32 3.63
N ASN A 371 -21.37 -22.15 3.44
CA ASN A 371 -22.77 -21.85 3.73
C ASN A 371 -23.73 -22.36 2.64
N PHE A 372 -23.22 -22.91 1.54
CA PHE A 372 -23.99 -23.36 0.39
C PHE A 372 -23.65 -24.80 0.03
N SER A 373 -24.66 -25.57 -0.38
CA SER A 373 -24.44 -26.80 -1.11
C SER A 373 -24.06 -26.52 -2.57
N SER A 374 -23.53 -27.51 -3.28
CA SER A 374 -23.22 -27.36 -4.72
C SER A 374 -24.48 -27.07 -5.55
N SER A 375 -25.62 -27.70 -5.20
CA SER A 375 -26.90 -27.46 -5.87
C SER A 375 -27.41 -26.03 -5.67
N GLU A 376 -27.25 -25.46 -4.48
CA GLU A 376 -27.62 -24.06 -4.21
C GLU A 376 -26.72 -23.07 -4.96
N LEU A 377 -25.39 -23.36 -5.07
CA LEU A 377 -24.50 -22.53 -5.89
C LEU A 377 -24.84 -22.59 -7.38
N ILE A 378 -25.21 -23.76 -7.90
CA ILE A 378 -25.70 -23.91 -9.29
C ILE A 378 -26.99 -23.12 -9.45
N ARG A 379 -27.93 -23.26 -8.51
CA ARG A 379 -29.18 -22.50 -8.55
C ARG A 379 -28.95 -20.98 -8.49
N ALA A 380 -27.99 -20.53 -7.68
CA ALA A 380 -27.62 -19.11 -7.67
C ALA A 380 -27.10 -18.62 -9.04
N MET A 381 -26.29 -19.44 -9.72
CA MET A 381 -25.81 -19.13 -11.08
C MET A 381 -26.96 -19.07 -12.10
N GLU A 382 -27.97 -19.96 -11.99
CA GLU A 382 -29.16 -19.92 -12.82
C GLU A 382 -30.00 -18.66 -12.58
N LEU A 383 -30.17 -18.25 -11.31
CA LEU A 383 -30.87 -17.02 -10.95
C LEU A 383 -30.14 -15.78 -11.49
N LEU A 384 -28.82 -15.73 -11.40
CA LEU A 384 -28.03 -14.64 -11.98
C LEU A 384 -28.12 -14.62 -13.53
N LEU A 385 -28.17 -15.78 -14.19
CA LEU A 385 -28.38 -15.85 -15.62
C LEU A 385 -29.77 -15.34 -16.02
N GLU A 386 -30.80 -15.69 -15.25
CA GLU A 386 -32.17 -15.18 -15.50
C GLU A 386 -32.27 -13.67 -15.27
N ALA A 387 -31.65 -13.16 -14.20
CA ALA A 387 -31.54 -11.71 -13.96
C ALA A 387 -30.85 -10.99 -15.13
N ASN A 388 -29.76 -11.57 -15.67
CA ASN A 388 -29.10 -11.00 -16.84
C ASN A 388 -30.02 -10.92 -18.05
N ARG A 389 -30.83 -11.95 -18.30
CA ARG A 389 -31.84 -11.92 -19.39
C ARG A 389 -32.86 -10.82 -19.16
N GLN A 390 -33.37 -10.68 -17.92
CA GLN A 390 -34.35 -9.67 -17.58
C GLN A 390 -33.80 -8.24 -17.75
N LEU A 391 -32.58 -7.96 -17.27
CA LEU A 391 -31.92 -6.67 -17.42
C LEU A 391 -31.66 -6.27 -18.88
N VAL A 392 -31.41 -7.26 -19.77
CA VAL A 392 -31.08 -6.98 -21.17
C VAL A 392 -32.32 -6.95 -22.09
N SER A 393 -33.34 -7.78 -21.80
CA SER A 393 -34.43 -8.03 -22.76
C SER A 393 -35.81 -7.59 -22.28
N THR A 394 -35.94 -7.02 -21.07
CA THR A 394 -37.23 -6.52 -20.57
C THR A 394 -37.11 -5.05 -20.18
N GLN A 395 -38.28 -4.42 -19.90
CA GLN A 395 -38.33 -3.06 -19.35
C GLN A 395 -38.66 -3.06 -17.85
N LEU A 396 -38.31 -4.15 -17.16
CA LEU A 396 -38.43 -4.21 -15.71
C LEU A 396 -37.46 -3.24 -15.05
N ASP A 397 -37.81 -2.76 -13.88
CA ASP A 397 -36.90 -1.96 -13.08
C ASP A 397 -35.66 -2.78 -12.67
N ASP A 398 -34.51 -2.30 -13.07
CA ASP A 398 -33.23 -2.98 -12.85
C ASP A 398 -32.95 -3.22 -11.37
N ARG A 399 -33.35 -2.28 -10.51
CA ARG A 399 -33.19 -2.40 -9.04
C ARG A 399 -34.05 -3.57 -8.54
N LEU A 400 -35.29 -3.64 -8.96
CA LEU A 400 -36.20 -4.69 -8.54
C LEU A 400 -35.74 -6.07 -8.97
N VAL A 401 -35.22 -6.20 -10.20
CA VAL A 401 -34.66 -7.46 -10.72
C VAL A 401 -33.48 -7.93 -9.84
N LEU A 402 -32.55 -7.02 -9.47
CA LEU A 402 -31.41 -7.36 -8.64
C LEU A 402 -31.81 -7.67 -7.18
N GLU A 403 -32.71 -6.91 -6.57
CA GLU A 403 -33.20 -7.14 -5.20
C GLU A 403 -33.90 -8.50 -5.08
N GLU A 404 -34.76 -8.85 -6.05
CA GLU A 404 -35.42 -10.13 -6.11
C GLU A 404 -34.42 -11.29 -6.24
N THR A 405 -33.44 -11.12 -7.11
CA THR A 405 -32.38 -12.11 -7.34
C THR A 405 -31.53 -12.34 -6.09
N ILE A 406 -31.09 -11.26 -5.44
CA ILE A 406 -30.32 -11.31 -4.19
C ILE A 406 -31.14 -11.99 -3.08
N THR A 407 -32.41 -11.64 -2.97
CA THR A 407 -33.30 -12.24 -1.97
C THR A 407 -33.45 -13.74 -2.19
N LYS A 408 -33.68 -14.18 -3.44
CA LYS A 408 -33.80 -15.60 -3.80
C LYS A 408 -32.51 -16.38 -3.55
N ILE A 409 -31.33 -15.78 -3.74
CA ILE A 409 -30.04 -16.41 -3.48
C ILE A 409 -29.78 -16.52 -1.97
N ALA A 410 -30.14 -15.51 -1.20
CA ALA A 410 -29.91 -15.49 0.24
C ALA A 410 -30.86 -16.39 1.03
N LEU A 411 -32.08 -16.58 0.54
CA LEU A 411 -33.05 -17.52 1.13
C LEU A 411 -32.67 -18.98 0.82
N LYS A 412 -32.96 -19.86 1.78
CA LYS A 412 -32.74 -21.32 1.61
C LYS A 412 -33.88 -21.94 0.80
#